data_d460289b0cf000e1bbb4649b29bb0225
#
_entry.id   d460289b0cf000e1bbb4649b29bb0225
#
_cell.length_a   1.000
_cell.length_b   1.000
_cell.length_c   1.000
_cell.angle_alpha   90.00
_cell.angle_beta   90.00
_cell.angle_gamma   90.00
#
_symmetry.space_group_name_H-M   'P 1'
#
loop_
_entity.id
_entity.type
_entity.pdbx_description
1 polymer ?
#
loop_
_entity_poly.entity_id
_entity_poly.type
_entity_poly.pdbx_seq_one_letter_code
_entity_poly.pdbx_strand_id
1 'polypeptide(L)'
;MGTVASGISPDDSIFIPYATGVKYLVGTNVSPTITVIAEDVSNVSGVTEEITEVLATSYSNAEFTFEDAGSKMEAASASNEILTMLLMAMAAIVFVVGGIGIMNVLFVSVKERTNEIGILKAIGCSQRNILFEFLAEAAAISLIGGVLGIVASLLVTPVAQYLGVRVELTPAAFLIALLFALITGTLFGFYPAYKASKLVPVEALGAE
;
A
#
# COMPACT_ATOMS: atom_id res chain seq x y z
N MET A 1 26.89 22.85 0.43
CA MET A 1 26.12 23.41 1.57
C MET A 1 24.70 22.89 1.47
N GLY A 2 24.07 22.55 2.59
CA GLY A 2 22.75 21.90 2.55
C GLY A 2 21.59 22.90 2.49
N THR A 3 20.45 22.46 1.96
CA THR A 3 19.19 23.20 2.02
C THR A 3 18.72 23.34 3.48
N VAL A 4 18.35 24.55 3.91
CA VAL A 4 17.74 24.76 5.23
C VAL A 4 16.31 24.22 5.20
N ALA A 5 15.77 23.80 6.35
CA ALA A 5 14.44 23.23 6.52
C ALA A 5 13.28 24.12 5.98
N SER A 6 13.53 25.39 5.70
CA SER A 6 12.57 26.34 5.13
C SER A 6 12.49 26.35 3.60
N GLY A 7 13.24 25.48 2.91
CA GLY A 7 13.29 25.46 1.45
C GLY A 7 14.10 26.58 0.80
N ILE A 8 14.73 27.46 1.59
CA ILE A 8 15.57 28.55 1.12
C ILE A 8 17.00 28.03 0.95
N SER A 9 17.54 28.11 -0.26
CA SER A 9 18.94 27.77 -0.52
C SER A 9 19.85 28.94 -0.09
N PRO A 10 20.85 28.73 0.77
CA PRO A 10 21.81 29.78 1.13
C PRO A 10 22.58 30.30 -0.05
N ASP A 11 22.74 29.48 -1.09
CA ASP A 11 23.54 29.83 -2.29
C ASP A 11 22.79 30.80 -3.24
N ASP A 12 21.43 30.82 -3.17
CA ASP A 12 20.56 31.69 -3.98
C ASP A 12 19.90 32.80 -3.16
N SER A 13 20.37 33.07 -1.93
CA SER A 13 19.72 34.00 -1.01
C SER A 13 20.66 35.16 -0.65
N ILE A 14 20.09 36.35 -0.54
CA ILE A 14 20.80 37.54 -0.05
C ILE A 14 20.39 37.77 1.39
N PHE A 15 21.34 37.69 2.30
CA PHE A 15 21.11 37.94 3.71
C PHE A 15 21.32 39.40 4.05
N ILE A 16 20.31 40.07 4.58
CA ILE A 16 20.37 41.46 5.02
C ILE A 16 19.92 41.55 6.48
N PRO A 17 20.42 42.52 7.25
CA PRO A 17 19.91 42.78 8.62
C PRO A 17 18.41 43.04 8.60
N TYR A 18 17.68 42.48 9.52
CA TYR A 18 16.22 42.62 9.63
C TYR A 18 15.77 44.09 9.61
N ALA A 19 16.42 44.94 10.44
CA ALA A 19 16.14 46.35 10.51
C ALA A 19 16.29 47.10 9.18
N THR A 20 17.26 46.66 8.34
CA THR A 20 17.47 47.21 7.00
C THR A 20 16.41 46.76 6.04
N GLY A 21 16.04 45.48 6.10
CA GLY A 21 14.98 44.89 5.28
C GLY A 21 13.63 45.57 5.53
N VAL A 22 13.23 45.70 6.77
CA VAL A 22 11.97 46.34 7.18
C VAL A 22 11.95 47.83 6.77
N LYS A 23 13.06 48.55 6.98
CA LYS A 23 13.12 49.99 6.72
C LYS A 23 13.09 50.36 5.25
N TYR A 24 13.75 49.58 4.40
CA TYR A 24 14.04 49.96 3.01
C TYR A 24 13.38 49.10 1.94
N LEU A 25 13.00 47.85 2.27
CA LEU A 25 12.51 46.92 1.25
C LEU A 25 11.06 46.50 1.45
N VAL A 26 10.65 46.20 2.67
CA VAL A 26 9.38 45.52 2.95
C VAL A 26 8.35 46.37 3.66
N GLY A 27 8.81 47.40 4.38
CA GLY A 27 7.97 48.29 5.18
C GLY A 27 7.60 47.71 6.58
N THR A 28 6.84 48.48 7.35
CA THR A 28 6.51 48.13 8.77
C THR A 28 5.37 47.14 8.92
N ASN A 29 4.70 46.74 7.83
CA ASN A 29 3.50 45.86 7.86
C ASN A 29 3.83 44.38 7.63
N VAL A 30 5.03 43.94 7.88
CA VAL A 30 5.45 42.55 7.70
C VAL A 30 5.51 41.84 9.03
N SER A 31 4.78 40.74 9.14
CA SER A 31 4.88 39.86 10.29
C SER A 31 6.15 39.00 10.17
N PRO A 32 7.12 39.14 11.08
CA PRO A 32 8.34 38.35 11.06
C PRO A 32 8.05 36.91 11.41
N THR A 33 8.71 35.97 10.68
CA THR A 33 8.72 34.55 11.06
C THR A 33 9.98 34.25 11.85
N ILE A 34 9.83 33.74 13.05
CA ILE A 34 10.94 33.32 13.91
C ILE A 34 10.97 31.78 13.88
N THR A 35 12.09 31.22 13.44
CA THR A 35 12.29 29.77 13.46
C THR A 35 13.11 29.39 14.68
N VAL A 36 12.54 28.56 15.55
CA VAL A 36 13.20 28.02 16.74
C VAL A 36 13.44 26.53 16.51
N ILE A 37 14.60 26.03 16.91
CA ILE A 37 14.97 24.63 16.83
C ILE A 37 14.97 24.08 18.26
N ALA A 38 14.07 23.14 18.54
CA ALA A 38 14.08 22.40 19.80
C ALA A 38 15.16 21.32 19.78
N GLU A 39 15.82 21.10 20.89
CA GLU A 39 16.86 20.07 21.05
C GLU A 39 16.25 18.67 21.05
N ASP A 40 15.02 18.52 21.57
CA ASP A 40 14.29 17.26 21.61
C ASP A 40 12.91 17.39 20.95
N VAL A 41 12.66 16.55 19.96
CA VAL A 41 11.39 16.52 19.22
C VAL A 41 10.22 16.12 20.11
N SER A 42 10.45 15.32 21.14
CA SER A 42 9.40 14.90 22.09
C SER A 42 8.92 16.02 23.02
N ASN A 43 9.67 17.11 23.15
CA ASN A 43 9.37 18.23 24.04
C ASN A 43 8.95 19.53 23.30
N VAL A 44 8.60 19.45 22.03
CA VAL A 44 8.23 20.63 21.21
C VAL A 44 7.04 21.36 21.79
N SER A 45 6.04 20.66 22.34
CA SER A 45 4.87 21.26 22.98
C SER A 45 5.26 22.09 24.23
N GLY A 46 6.16 21.59 25.07
CA GLY A 46 6.68 22.30 26.23
C GLY A 46 7.47 23.55 25.83
N VAL A 47 8.33 23.44 24.83
CA VAL A 47 9.09 24.60 24.30
C VAL A 47 8.15 25.65 23.70
N THR A 48 7.09 25.22 23.01
CA THR A 48 6.09 26.14 22.44
C THR A 48 5.35 26.92 23.56
N GLU A 49 5.03 26.27 24.67
CA GLU A 49 4.37 26.89 25.81
C GLU A 49 5.29 27.93 26.49
N GLU A 50 6.57 27.60 26.72
CA GLU A 50 7.58 28.52 27.23
C GLU A 50 7.77 29.75 26.32
N ILE A 51 7.87 29.55 25.01
CA ILE A 51 7.98 30.62 24.02
C ILE A 51 6.73 31.52 24.07
N THR A 52 5.56 30.92 24.18
CA THR A 52 4.28 31.65 24.25
C THR A 52 4.25 32.56 25.48
N GLU A 53 4.69 32.07 26.63
CA GLU A 53 4.75 32.85 27.88
C GLU A 53 5.73 34.03 27.76
N VAL A 54 6.92 33.80 27.21
CA VAL A 54 7.92 34.87 27.00
C VAL A 54 7.42 35.91 26.01
N LEU A 55 6.80 35.48 24.91
CA LEU A 55 6.25 36.41 23.91
C LEU A 55 5.05 37.19 24.45
N ALA A 56 4.14 36.56 25.17
CA ALA A 56 2.99 37.23 25.78
C ALA A 56 3.41 38.27 26.81
N THR A 57 4.49 38.01 27.57
CA THR A 57 5.05 38.95 28.55
C THR A 57 5.72 40.13 27.84
N SER A 58 6.42 39.89 26.73
CA SER A 58 7.18 40.92 26.02
C SER A 58 6.33 41.74 25.04
N TYR A 59 5.27 41.14 24.48
CA TYR A 59 4.41 41.75 23.44
C TYR A 59 2.93 41.47 23.71
N SER A 60 2.38 42.09 24.74
CA SER A 60 1.03 41.86 25.25
C SER A 60 -0.12 42.12 24.25
N ASN A 61 0.12 42.83 23.15
CA ASN A 61 -0.88 43.16 22.11
C ASN A 61 -0.61 42.49 20.77
N ALA A 62 0.32 41.54 20.68
CA ALA A 62 0.63 40.82 19.44
C ALA A 62 -0.08 39.46 19.41
N GLU A 63 -0.58 39.07 18.24
CA GLU A 63 -1.14 37.77 18.00
C GLU A 63 -0.03 36.88 17.38
N PHE A 64 0.21 35.75 18.01
CA PHE A 64 1.24 34.80 17.56
C PHE A 64 0.59 33.53 16.99
N THR A 65 1.03 33.11 15.84
CA THR A 65 0.65 31.84 15.24
C THR A 65 1.84 30.92 15.30
N PHE A 66 1.70 29.76 15.92
CA PHE A 66 2.75 28.76 16.00
C PHE A 66 2.51 27.69 14.92
N GLU A 67 3.54 27.42 14.13
CA GLU A 67 3.58 26.29 13.21
C GLU A 67 4.65 25.31 13.68
N ASP A 68 4.22 24.16 14.14
CA ASP A 68 5.11 23.09 14.55
C ASP A 68 5.34 22.09 13.41
N ALA A 69 6.61 21.76 13.16
CA ALA A 69 6.98 20.73 12.18
C ALA A 69 6.53 19.34 12.62
N GLY A 70 6.44 19.07 13.92
CA GLY A 70 5.94 17.80 14.48
C GLY A 70 4.46 17.60 14.18
N SER A 71 3.63 18.61 14.40
CA SER A 71 2.19 18.55 14.12
C SER A 71 1.89 18.35 12.62
N LYS A 72 2.69 18.95 11.73
CA LYS A 72 2.61 18.70 10.28
C LYS A 72 2.97 17.27 9.92
N MET A 73 3.99 16.72 10.58
CA MET A 73 4.44 15.35 10.38
C MET A 73 3.42 14.33 10.94
N GLU A 74 2.81 14.64 12.08
CA GLU A 74 1.74 13.85 12.68
C GLU A 74 0.48 13.85 11.79
N ALA A 75 0.05 15.00 11.28
CA ALA A 75 -1.05 15.11 10.33
C ALA A 75 -0.78 14.36 9.02
N ALA A 76 0.46 14.43 8.50
CA ALA A 76 0.87 13.65 7.33
C ALA A 76 0.85 12.14 7.61
N SER A 77 1.30 11.72 8.80
CA SER A 77 1.28 10.32 9.22
C SER A 77 -0.15 9.78 9.36
N ALA A 78 -1.03 10.55 10.00
CA ALA A 78 -2.45 10.21 10.11
C ALA A 78 -3.13 10.10 8.73
N SER A 79 -2.82 11.00 7.81
CA SER A 79 -3.31 10.92 6.44
C SER A 79 -2.82 9.67 5.71
N ASN A 80 -1.54 9.31 5.88
CA ASN A 80 -0.96 8.09 5.32
C ASN A 80 -1.59 6.82 5.90
N GLU A 81 -1.95 6.81 7.18
CA GLU A 81 -2.63 5.70 7.82
C GLU A 81 -4.03 5.48 7.21
N ILE A 82 -4.80 6.54 7.02
CA ILE A 82 -6.12 6.48 6.36
C ILE A 82 -5.98 5.97 4.93
N LEU A 83 -5.01 6.48 4.16
CA LEU A 83 -4.74 6.01 2.80
C LEU A 83 -4.36 4.52 2.77
N THR A 84 -3.53 4.08 3.69
CA THR A 84 -3.14 2.68 3.83
C THR A 84 -4.34 1.79 4.14
N MET A 85 -5.21 2.24 5.04
CA MET A 85 -6.46 1.52 5.37
C MET A 85 -7.38 1.40 4.14
N LEU A 86 -7.55 2.47 3.36
CA LEU A 86 -8.34 2.44 2.13
C LEU A 86 -7.74 1.49 1.09
N LEU A 87 -6.41 1.51 0.91
CA LEU A 87 -5.72 0.58 0.00
C LEU A 87 -5.88 -0.87 0.44
N MET A 88 -5.77 -1.14 1.75
CA MET A 88 -6.00 -2.47 2.31
C MET A 88 -7.44 -2.95 2.10
N ALA A 89 -8.43 -2.07 2.29
CA ALA A 89 -9.83 -2.40 2.03
C ALA A 89 -10.07 -2.74 0.55
N MET A 90 -9.51 -1.94 -0.38
CA MET A 90 -9.58 -2.25 -1.81
C MET A 90 -8.89 -3.57 -2.15
N ALA A 91 -7.71 -3.82 -1.58
CA ALA A 91 -6.99 -5.09 -1.78
C ALA A 91 -7.80 -6.29 -1.29
N ALA A 92 -8.50 -6.16 -0.16
CA ALA A 92 -9.37 -7.21 0.37
C ALA A 92 -10.56 -7.50 -0.57
N ILE A 93 -11.17 -6.47 -1.14
CA ILE A 93 -12.25 -6.64 -2.13
C ILE A 93 -11.73 -7.36 -3.38
N VAL A 94 -10.59 -6.91 -3.92
CA VAL A 94 -9.98 -7.53 -5.10
C VAL A 94 -9.58 -8.98 -4.83
N PHE A 95 -9.09 -9.28 -3.63
CA PHE A 95 -8.76 -10.64 -3.19
C PHE A 95 -10.00 -11.55 -3.22
N VAL A 96 -11.12 -11.11 -2.66
CA VAL A 96 -12.36 -11.90 -2.64
C VAL A 96 -12.91 -12.08 -4.06
N VAL A 97 -13.01 -11.02 -4.84
CA VAL A 97 -13.55 -11.07 -6.21
C VAL A 97 -12.67 -11.93 -7.11
N GLY A 98 -11.34 -11.74 -7.03
CA GLY A 98 -10.37 -12.53 -7.79
C GLY A 98 -10.40 -14.01 -7.40
N GLY A 99 -10.51 -14.28 -6.10
CA GLY A 99 -10.65 -15.65 -5.58
C GLY A 99 -11.91 -16.35 -6.06
N ILE A 100 -13.05 -15.66 -6.07
CA ILE A 100 -14.31 -16.19 -6.65
C ILE A 100 -14.13 -16.44 -8.15
N GLY A 101 -13.39 -15.58 -8.86
CA GLY A 101 -13.05 -15.78 -10.26
C GLY A 101 -12.28 -17.08 -10.50
N ILE A 102 -11.23 -17.34 -9.72
CA ILE A 102 -10.46 -18.60 -9.76
C ILE A 102 -11.36 -19.79 -9.47
N MET A 103 -12.16 -19.70 -8.43
CA MET A 103 -13.11 -20.75 -8.04
C MET A 103 -14.08 -21.10 -9.19
N ASN A 104 -14.64 -20.08 -9.85
CA ASN A 104 -15.58 -20.27 -10.94
C ASN A 104 -14.92 -20.94 -12.16
N VAL A 105 -13.70 -20.51 -12.54
CA VAL A 105 -12.95 -21.12 -13.64
C VAL A 105 -12.69 -22.60 -13.35
N LEU A 106 -12.26 -22.92 -12.15
CA LEU A 106 -12.03 -24.31 -11.74
C LEU A 106 -13.31 -25.14 -11.70
N PHE A 107 -14.45 -24.56 -11.31
CA PHE A 107 -15.74 -25.28 -11.39
C PHE A 107 -16.12 -25.62 -12.83
N VAL A 108 -15.87 -24.71 -13.76
CA VAL A 108 -16.11 -24.97 -15.19
C VAL A 108 -15.17 -26.07 -15.68
N SER A 109 -13.87 -25.98 -15.38
CA SER A 109 -12.86 -26.99 -15.73
C SER A 109 -13.24 -28.37 -15.18
N VAL A 110 -13.62 -28.46 -13.91
CA VAL A 110 -14.09 -29.73 -13.30
C VAL A 110 -15.33 -30.28 -14.02
N LYS A 111 -16.29 -29.40 -14.36
CA LYS A 111 -17.53 -29.82 -15.03
C LYS A 111 -17.24 -30.36 -16.44
N GLU A 112 -16.38 -29.69 -17.21
CA GLU A 112 -15.98 -30.12 -18.56
C GLU A 112 -15.22 -31.45 -18.55
N ARG A 113 -14.44 -31.70 -17.48
CA ARG A 113 -13.62 -32.93 -17.35
C ARG A 113 -14.25 -33.98 -16.42
N THR A 114 -15.56 -33.86 -16.12
CA THR A 114 -16.26 -34.78 -15.20
C THR A 114 -16.16 -36.25 -15.65
N ASN A 115 -16.28 -36.52 -16.94
CA ASN A 115 -16.17 -37.87 -17.51
C ASN A 115 -14.74 -38.44 -17.37
N GLU A 116 -13.70 -37.64 -17.62
CA GLU A 116 -12.29 -38.02 -17.44
C GLU A 116 -12.02 -38.40 -15.97
N ILE A 117 -12.54 -37.57 -15.02
CA ILE A 117 -12.44 -37.85 -13.58
C ILE A 117 -13.14 -39.15 -13.21
N GLY A 118 -14.31 -39.43 -13.84
CA GLY A 118 -15.06 -40.67 -13.68
C GLY A 118 -14.24 -41.88 -14.11
N ILE A 119 -13.61 -41.83 -15.27
CA ILE A 119 -12.73 -42.87 -15.81
C ILE A 119 -11.52 -43.10 -14.88
N LEU A 120 -10.82 -42.02 -14.49
CA LEU A 120 -9.67 -42.09 -13.58
C LEU A 120 -10.04 -42.78 -12.25
N LYS A 121 -11.19 -42.50 -11.73
CA LYS A 121 -11.69 -43.16 -10.52
C LYS A 121 -12.10 -44.62 -10.75
N ALA A 122 -12.69 -44.94 -11.87
CA ALA A 122 -13.07 -46.32 -12.23
C ALA A 122 -11.85 -47.24 -12.34
N ILE A 123 -10.70 -46.73 -12.82
CA ILE A 123 -9.43 -47.46 -12.85
C ILE A 123 -8.64 -47.43 -11.53
N GLY A 124 -9.20 -46.85 -10.46
CA GLY A 124 -8.65 -46.90 -9.10
C GLY A 124 -7.83 -45.70 -8.67
N CYS A 125 -7.90 -44.54 -9.37
CA CYS A 125 -7.21 -43.35 -8.95
C CYS A 125 -7.75 -42.86 -7.61
N SER A 126 -6.84 -42.53 -6.66
CA SER A 126 -7.20 -42.09 -5.32
C SER A 126 -7.81 -40.69 -5.31
N GLN A 127 -8.70 -40.43 -4.34
CA GLN A 127 -9.29 -39.09 -4.16
C GLN A 127 -8.20 -38.02 -3.95
N ARG A 128 -7.09 -38.39 -3.28
CA ARG A 128 -5.99 -37.46 -3.01
C ARG A 128 -5.28 -37.04 -4.30
N ASN A 129 -5.07 -37.95 -5.22
CA ASN A 129 -4.39 -37.66 -6.48
C ASN A 129 -5.19 -36.67 -7.32
N ILE A 130 -6.52 -36.88 -7.43
CA ILE A 130 -7.42 -35.96 -8.13
C ILE A 130 -7.45 -34.58 -7.43
N LEU A 131 -7.50 -34.55 -6.10
CA LEU A 131 -7.45 -33.30 -5.34
C LEU A 131 -6.15 -32.54 -5.65
N PHE A 132 -5.00 -33.22 -5.59
CA PHE A 132 -3.71 -32.57 -5.86
C PHE A 132 -3.56 -32.11 -7.32
N GLU A 133 -4.12 -32.80 -8.28
CA GLU A 133 -4.13 -32.41 -9.69
C GLU A 133 -4.83 -31.05 -9.87
N PHE A 134 -6.06 -30.90 -9.39
CA PHE A 134 -6.79 -29.64 -9.48
C PHE A 134 -6.21 -28.53 -8.59
N LEU A 135 -5.61 -28.86 -7.44
CA LEU A 135 -4.88 -27.89 -6.63
C LEU A 135 -3.62 -27.38 -7.34
N ALA A 136 -2.90 -28.25 -8.03
CA ALA A 136 -1.74 -27.85 -8.82
C ALA A 136 -2.15 -26.96 -10.01
N GLU A 137 -3.29 -27.24 -10.65
CA GLU A 137 -3.86 -26.40 -11.70
C GLU A 137 -4.22 -25.02 -11.16
N ALA A 138 -4.89 -24.93 -10.00
CA ALA A 138 -5.20 -23.68 -9.33
C ALA A 138 -3.94 -22.88 -8.95
N ALA A 139 -2.93 -23.56 -8.43
CA ALA A 139 -1.65 -22.96 -8.08
C ALA A 139 -0.91 -22.43 -9.32
N ALA A 140 -0.94 -23.17 -10.44
CA ALA A 140 -0.32 -22.75 -11.70
C ALA A 140 -1.00 -21.50 -12.28
N ILE A 141 -2.35 -21.47 -12.31
CA ILE A 141 -3.12 -20.30 -12.76
C ILE A 141 -2.77 -19.07 -11.91
N SER A 142 -2.73 -19.24 -10.60
CA SER A 142 -2.43 -18.16 -9.67
C SER A 142 -0.98 -17.68 -9.76
N LEU A 143 -0.04 -18.59 -9.99
CA LEU A 143 1.37 -18.25 -10.19
C LEU A 143 1.56 -17.41 -11.46
N ILE A 144 0.92 -17.83 -12.56
CA ILE A 144 0.94 -17.09 -13.82
C ILE A 144 0.32 -15.70 -13.60
N GLY A 145 -0.84 -15.63 -12.95
CA GLY A 145 -1.48 -14.36 -12.60
C GLY A 145 -0.60 -13.47 -11.72
N GLY A 146 0.08 -14.04 -10.73
CA GLY A 146 1.02 -13.34 -9.86
C GLY A 146 2.22 -12.78 -10.62
N VAL A 147 2.81 -13.55 -11.54
CA VAL A 147 3.90 -13.09 -12.40
C VAL A 147 3.42 -11.96 -13.32
N LEU A 148 2.26 -12.11 -13.95
CA LEU A 148 1.68 -11.06 -14.80
C LEU A 148 1.38 -9.80 -13.99
N GLY A 149 0.91 -9.92 -12.74
CA GLY A 149 0.69 -8.81 -11.83
C GLY A 149 1.99 -8.06 -11.50
N ILE A 150 3.10 -8.78 -11.28
CA ILE A 150 4.42 -8.18 -11.07
C ILE A 150 4.88 -7.44 -12.32
N VAL A 151 4.76 -8.05 -13.49
CA VAL A 151 5.11 -7.39 -14.77
C VAL A 151 4.29 -6.13 -14.98
N ALA A 152 2.99 -6.19 -14.74
CA ALA A 152 2.11 -5.02 -14.82
C ALA A 152 2.53 -3.92 -13.83
N SER A 153 2.87 -4.28 -12.59
CA SER A 153 3.39 -3.35 -11.59
C SER A 153 4.67 -2.64 -12.05
N LEU A 154 5.62 -3.39 -12.64
CA LEU A 154 6.86 -2.84 -13.18
C LEU A 154 6.60 -1.84 -14.33
N LEU A 155 5.59 -2.08 -15.16
CA LEU A 155 5.21 -1.20 -16.26
C LEU A 155 4.50 0.08 -15.76
N VAL A 156 3.71 -0.01 -14.71
CA VAL A 156 2.94 1.12 -14.16
C VAL A 156 3.80 2.02 -13.28
N THR A 157 4.81 1.47 -12.61
CA THR A 157 5.68 2.22 -11.68
C THR A 157 6.32 3.47 -12.29
N PRO A 158 6.95 3.44 -13.49
CA PRO A 158 7.54 4.65 -14.07
C PRO A 158 6.50 5.73 -14.38
N VAL A 159 5.27 5.35 -14.72
CA VAL A 159 4.17 6.31 -14.93
C VAL A 159 3.78 6.96 -13.60
N ALA A 160 3.68 6.20 -12.53
CA ALA A 160 3.41 6.73 -11.20
C ALA A 160 4.51 7.69 -10.72
N GLN A 161 5.77 7.35 -10.96
CA GLN A 161 6.91 8.21 -10.63
C GLN A 161 6.89 9.52 -11.43
N TYR A 162 6.52 9.46 -12.72
CA TYR A 162 6.36 10.66 -13.53
C TYR A 162 5.26 11.59 -13.01
N LEU A 163 4.20 11.03 -12.40
CA LEU A 163 3.14 11.77 -11.72
C LEU A 163 3.52 12.29 -10.32
N GLY A 164 4.77 12.11 -9.89
CA GLY A 164 5.28 12.59 -8.62
C GLY A 164 5.06 11.64 -7.43
N VAL A 165 4.54 10.43 -7.66
CA VAL A 165 4.38 9.42 -6.62
C VAL A 165 5.69 8.69 -6.41
N ARG A 166 6.25 8.74 -5.20
CA ARG A 166 7.45 7.98 -4.86
C ARG A 166 7.08 6.51 -4.60
N VAL A 167 7.46 5.64 -5.51
CA VAL A 167 7.26 4.18 -5.39
C VAL A 167 8.63 3.52 -5.27
N GLU A 168 8.86 2.81 -4.17
CA GLU A 168 10.05 1.99 -3.96
C GLU A 168 9.70 0.52 -4.18
N LEU A 169 10.34 -0.08 -5.17
CA LEU A 169 10.18 -1.50 -5.48
C LEU A 169 11.24 -2.31 -4.73
N THR A 170 10.80 -3.10 -3.77
CA THR A 170 11.68 -4.01 -3.02
C THR A 170 11.56 -5.44 -3.54
N PRO A 171 12.64 -6.20 -3.72
CA PRO A 171 12.57 -7.62 -4.11
C PRO A 171 11.73 -8.47 -3.16
N ALA A 172 11.71 -8.11 -1.88
CA ALA A 172 10.88 -8.77 -0.87
C ALA A 172 9.38 -8.62 -1.16
N ALA A 173 8.94 -7.46 -1.68
CA ALA A 173 7.55 -7.24 -2.03
C ALA A 173 7.08 -8.17 -3.17
N PHE A 174 7.93 -8.43 -4.17
CA PHE A 174 7.61 -9.37 -5.24
C PHE A 174 7.48 -10.81 -4.74
N LEU A 175 8.37 -11.22 -3.82
CA LEU A 175 8.29 -12.55 -3.22
C LEU A 175 7.00 -12.71 -2.41
N ILE A 176 6.66 -11.72 -1.60
CA ILE A 176 5.42 -11.70 -0.80
C ILE A 176 4.20 -11.75 -1.73
N ALA A 177 4.20 -10.99 -2.82
CA ALA A 177 3.10 -11.00 -3.80
C ALA A 177 2.91 -12.37 -4.46
N LEU A 178 4.00 -13.06 -4.84
CA LEU A 178 3.93 -14.41 -5.39
C LEU A 178 3.42 -15.44 -4.38
N LEU A 179 3.90 -15.38 -3.13
CA LEU A 179 3.42 -16.25 -2.07
C LEU A 179 1.93 -16.01 -1.80
N PHE A 180 1.52 -14.75 -1.76
CA PHE A 180 0.12 -14.39 -1.58
C PHE A 180 -0.76 -14.89 -2.74
N ALA A 181 -0.30 -14.77 -3.99
CA ALA A 181 -0.99 -15.30 -5.16
C ALA A 181 -1.16 -16.82 -5.06
N LEU A 182 -0.10 -17.54 -4.67
CA LEU A 182 -0.13 -19.00 -4.50
C LEU A 182 -1.12 -19.43 -3.40
N ILE A 183 -1.10 -18.74 -2.26
CA ILE A 183 -2.03 -18.98 -1.15
C ILE A 183 -3.47 -18.74 -1.61
N THR A 184 -3.72 -17.64 -2.33
CA THR A 184 -5.04 -17.30 -2.87
C THR A 184 -5.56 -18.39 -3.79
N GLY A 185 -4.77 -18.82 -4.76
CA GLY A 185 -5.17 -19.88 -5.70
C GLY A 185 -5.45 -21.20 -5.02
N THR A 186 -4.60 -21.58 -4.08
CA THR A 186 -4.79 -22.81 -3.31
C THR A 186 -6.04 -22.75 -2.43
N LEU A 187 -6.29 -21.62 -1.76
CA LEU A 187 -7.43 -21.42 -0.88
C LEU A 187 -8.77 -21.50 -1.66
N PHE A 188 -8.88 -20.70 -2.73
CA PHE A 188 -10.11 -20.65 -3.52
C PHE A 188 -10.25 -21.84 -4.48
N GLY A 189 -9.16 -22.48 -4.88
CA GLY A 189 -9.14 -23.70 -5.67
C GLY A 189 -9.46 -24.95 -4.87
N PHE A 190 -9.30 -24.91 -3.54
CA PHE A 190 -9.52 -26.09 -2.70
C PHE A 190 -10.95 -26.63 -2.78
N TYR A 191 -11.96 -25.76 -2.75
CA TYR A 191 -13.35 -26.21 -2.73
C TYR A 191 -13.77 -26.93 -4.03
N PRO A 192 -13.52 -26.38 -5.25
CA PRO A 192 -13.81 -27.11 -6.49
C PRO A 192 -12.97 -28.39 -6.64
N ALA A 193 -11.69 -28.36 -6.27
CA ALA A 193 -10.83 -29.55 -6.31
C ALA A 193 -11.33 -30.66 -5.36
N TYR A 194 -11.76 -30.29 -4.17
CA TYR A 194 -12.35 -31.23 -3.22
C TYR A 194 -13.66 -31.83 -3.74
N LYS A 195 -14.50 -31.03 -4.37
CA LYS A 195 -15.75 -31.49 -4.98
C LYS A 195 -15.48 -32.46 -6.12
N ALA A 196 -14.50 -32.14 -7.00
CA ALA A 196 -14.04 -33.03 -8.06
C ALA A 196 -13.52 -34.37 -7.52
N SER A 197 -12.72 -34.33 -6.46
CA SER A 197 -12.17 -35.53 -5.83
C SER A 197 -13.22 -36.46 -5.23
N LYS A 198 -14.42 -35.98 -4.93
CA LYS A 198 -15.54 -36.77 -4.37
C LYS A 198 -16.56 -37.28 -5.38
N LEU A 199 -16.40 -36.96 -6.68
CA LEU A 199 -17.29 -37.48 -7.71
C LEU A 199 -17.36 -39.03 -7.69
N VAL A 200 -18.56 -39.56 -7.83
CA VAL A 200 -18.80 -41.00 -7.90
C VAL A 200 -18.68 -41.43 -9.39
N PRO A 201 -17.90 -42.49 -9.74
CA PRO A 201 -17.70 -42.90 -11.14
C PRO A 201 -19.00 -43.09 -11.92
N VAL A 202 -20.01 -43.71 -11.32
CA VAL A 202 -21.29 -43.97 -11.98
C VAL A 202 -22.03 -42.68 -12.35
N GLU A 203 -22.01 -41.69 -11.46
CA GLU A 203 -22.66 -40.38 -11.70
C GLU A 203 -21.84 -39.56 -12.73
N ALA A 204 -20.50 -39.66 -12.68
CA ALA A 204 -19.62 -38.92 -13.57
C ALA A 204 -19.67 -39.45 -15.02
N LEU A 205 -19.88 -40.74 -15.21
CA LEU A 205 -20.00 -41.37 -16.52
C LEU A 205 -21.42 -41.29 -17.11
N GLY A 206 -22.42 -41.03 -16.28
CA GLY A 206 -23.82 -40.86 -16.69
C GLY A 206 -24.25 -39.41 -16.90
N ALA A 207 -23.35 -38.45 -16.70
CA ALA A 207 -23.63 -37.03 -16.90
C ALA A 207 -23.37 -36.67 -18.36
N GLU A 208 -24.40 -36.82 -19.23
CA GLU A 208 -24.47 -36.19 -20.56
C GLU A 208 -25.03 -34.77 -20.48
#